data_3b0a83878332c0a45750497c04b4f767
#
_entry.id   3b0a83878332c0a45750497c04b4f767
#
_cell.length_a   1.000
_cell.length_b   1.000
_cell.length_c   1.000
_cell.angle_alpha   90.00
_cell.angle_beta   90.00
_cell.angle_gamma   90.00
#
_symmetry.space_group_name_H-M   'P 1'
#
loop_
_entity.id
_entity.type
_entity.pdbx_description
1 polymer ?
#
loop_
_entity_poly.entity_id
_entity_poly.type
_entity_poly.pdbx_seq_one_letter_code
_entity_poly.pdbx_strand_id
1 'polypeptide(L)'
;MLFRSESAREGASGYSFPSGHTQTSVGLYGGIAKRSRELTVRITMIALCVLIPLSRMYLGVHTPLDVGVSVAIALLLIFVLDPIFRKAENSPKIMYIIIGVMTLLTIAYLLFVCFYSFPKSVYSSESIHNLTSARENGFTLLGCMIGLIVVYTLDLKYTHFKTDAVWWAQGLKILGGLILVVAAKELLKAPLDFVFGGNLISRSVRYFTMVLIGGGLWPMTFKYFSKLGKNNA
;
A
#
# COMPACT_ATOMS: atom_id res chain seq x y z
N MET A 1 -26.57 -5.76 0.79
CA MET A 1 -26.00 -5.42 -0.55
C MET A 1 -27.01 -4.76 -1.49
N LEU A 2 -27.89 -3.93 -1.00
CA LEU A 2 -29.03 -3.38 -1.75
C LEU A 2 -28.71 -2.13 -2.60
N PHE A 3 -27.47 -1.64 -2.63
CA PHE A 3 -27.14 -0.33 -3.21
C PHE A 3 -26.06 -0.33 -4.30
N ARG A 4 -25.53 -1.49 -4.68
CA ARG A 4 -24.62 -1.55 -5.84
C ARG A 4 -25.43 -1.64 -7.12
N SER A 5 -25.17 -0.74 -8.09
CA SER A 5 -25.66 -0.92 -9.46
C SER A 5 -25.11 -2.24 -10.03
N GLU A 6 -25.84 -2.90 -10.93
CA GLU A 6 -25.39 -4.19 -11.50
C GLU A 6 -24.01 -4.09 -12.15
N SER A 7 -23.76 -3.03 -12.92
CA SER A 7 -22.46 -2.74 -13.53
C SER A 7 -21.33 -2.50 -12.50
N ALA A 8 -21.65 -1.97 -11.31
CA ALA A 8 -20.66 -1.76 -10.25
C ALA A 8 -20.37 -3.04 -9.46
N ARG A 9 -21.28 -4.04 -9.48
CA ARG A 9 -21.06 -5.35 -8.86
C ARG A 9 -20.03 -6.18 -9.62
N GLU A 10 -20.03 -6.15 -10.93
CA GLU A 10 -19.09 -6.91 -11.76
C GLU A 10 -17.64 -6.44 -11.61
N GLY A 11 -17.42 -5.15 -11.36
CA GLY A 11 -16.07 -4.56 -11.17
C GLY A 11 -15.56 -4.50 -9.74
N ALA A 12 -16.38 -4.83 -8.72
CA ALA A 12 -16.01 -4.71 -7.32
C ALA A 12 -15.69 -6.06 -6.69
N SER A 13 -14.45 -6.27 -6.25
CA SER A 13 -14.02 -7.42 -5.46
C SER A 13 -14.04 -7.10 -3.96
N GLY A 14 -14.36 -8.10 -3.13
CA GLY A 14 -14.34 -8.00 -1.67
C GLY A 14 -15.69 -7.53 -1.07
N TYR A 15 -15.72 -7.52 0.26
CA TYR A 15 -16.90 -7.07 1.00
C TYR A 15 -17.04 -5.54 0.93
N SER A 16 -18.30 -5.05 0.93
CA SER A 16 -18.56 -3.60 0.84
C SER A 16 -18.20 -2.86 2.12
N PHE A 17 -18.28 -3.51 3.27
CA PHE A 17 -18.03 -2.89 4.58
C PHE A 17 -16.77 -3.47 5.24
N PRO A 18 -15.87 -2.61 5.78
CA PRO A 18 -15.75 -1.17 5.49
C PRO A 18 -15.13 -0.90 4.11
N SER A 19 -15.19 0.35 3.60
CA SER A 19 -14.62 0.73 2.32
C SER A 19 -13.09 0.76 2.33
N GLY A 20 -12.43 -0.25 1.74
CA GLY A 20 -10.97 -0.33 1.68
C GLY A 20 -10.33 0.85 0.93
N HIS A 21 -10.92 1.31 -0.18
CA HIS A 21 -10.43 2.48 -0.92
C HIS A 21 -10.48 3.76 -0.09
N THR A 22 -11.57 3.97 0.64
CA THR A 22 -11.72 5.11 1.55
C THR A 22 -10.70 5.05 2.67
N GLN A 23 -10.57 3.90 3.33
CA GLN A 23 -9.64 3.72 4.43
C GLN A 23 -8.19 3.95 4.01
N THR A 24 -7.77 3.38 2.88
CA THR A 24 -6.42 3.55 2.35
C THR A 24 -6.15 4.98 1.93
N SER A 25 -7.08 5.62 1.20
CA SER A 25 -6.89 7.00 0.73
C SER A 25 -6.85 8.00 1.88
N VAL A 26 -7.78 7.92 2.83
CA VAL A 26 -7.79 8.80 4.00
C VAL A 26 -6.58 8.54 4.90
N GLY A 27 -6.19 7.28 5.09
CA GLY A 27 -5.00 6.92 5.86
C GLY A 27 -3.72 7.50 5.26
N LEU A 28 -3.53 7.32 3.96
CA LEU A 28 -2.33 7.79 3.24
C LEU A 28 -2.31 9.32 3.13
N TYR A 29 -3.32 9.90 2.49
CA TYR A 29 -3.34 11.33 2.20
C TYR A 29 -3.56 12.16 3.46
N GLY A 30 -4.36 11.71 4.42
CA GLY A 30 -4.51 12.34 5.71
C GLY A 30 -3.23 12.32 6.54
N GLY A 31 -2.47 11.22 6.49
CA GLY A 31 -1.14 11.13 7.10
C GLY A 31 -0.15 12.13 6.49
N ILE A 32 -0.12 12.24 5.15
CA ILE A 32 0.71 13.23 4.44
C ILE A 32 0.27 14.66 4.81
N ALA A 33 -1.01 14.95 4.78
CA ALA A 33 -1.56 16.27 5.13
C ALA A 33 -1.17 16.69 6.55
N LYS A 34 -1.23 15.74 7.51
CA LYS A 34 -0.86 15.99 8.91
C LYS A 34 0.62 16.33 9.07
N ARG A 35 1.50 15.77 8.25
CA ARG A 35 2.95 15.92 8.34
C ARG A 35 3.51 17.04 7.47
N SER A 36 2.82 17.42 6.41
CA SER A 36 3.27 18.47 5.50
C SER A 36 3.23 19.85 6.15
N ARG A 37 4.28 20.63 5.91
CA ARG A 37 4.34 22.07 6.25
C ARG A 37 3.81 22.94 5.13
N GLU A 38 3.80 22.46 3.91
CA GLU A 38 3.37 23.17 2.72
C GLU A 38 1.84 23.21 2.63
N LEU A 39 1.27 24.43 2.61
CA LEU A 39 -0.19 24.61 2.59
C LEU A 39 -0.84 23.99 1.36
N THR A 40 -0.23 24.15 0.18
CA THR A 40 -0.73 23.57 -1.07
C THR A 40 -0.83 22.05 -0.99
N VAL A 41 0.21 21.37 -0.45
CA VAL A 41 0.20 19.93 -0.25
C VAL A 41 -0.91 19.54 0.71
N ARG A 42 -1.06 20.23 1.83
CA ARG A 42 -2.13 19.94 2.82
C ARG A 42 -3.51 20.04 2.19
N ILE A 43 -3.79 21.13 1.48
CA ILE A 43 -5.11 21.34 0.83
C ILE A 43 -5.36 20.26 -0.21
N THR A 44 -4.37 19.94 -1.06
CA THR A 44 -4.50 18.88 -2.08
C THR A 44 -4.78 17.52 -1.45
N MET A 45 -4.04 17.16 -0.40
CA MET A 45 -4.23 15.87 0.27
C MET A 45 -5.58 15.79 0.99
N ILE A 46 -6.03 16.87 1.64
CA ILE A 46 -7.37 16.94 2.25
C ILE A 46 -8.46 16.83 1.18
N ALA A 47 -8.29 17.50 0.04
CA ALA A 47 -9.23 17.39 -1.08
C ALA A 47 -9.35 15.93 -1.57
N LEU A 48 -8.24 15.22 -1.69
CA LEU A 48 -8.24 13.78 -2.05
C LEU A 48 -8.93 12.93 -0.98
N CYS A 49 -8.74 13.24 0.32
CA CYS A 49 -9.44 12.56 1.41
C CYS A 49 -10.97 12.75 1.36
N VAL A 50 -11.46 13.78 0.70
CA VAL A 50 -12.90 14.03 0.51
C VAL A 50 -13.39 13.45 -0.82
N LEU A 51 -12.69 13.75 -1.91
CA LEU A 51 -13.12 13.38 -3.27
C LEU A 51 -13.15 11.86 -3.50
N ILE A 52 -12.15 11.11 -2.98
CA ILE A 52 -12.11 9.67 -3.18
C ILE A 52 -13.28 8.96 -2.46
N PRO A 53 -13.57 9.21 -1.17
CA PRO A 53 -14.76 8.68 -0.52
C PRO A 53 -16.06 9.05 -1.22
N LEU A 54 -16.22 10.31 -1.64
CA LEU A 54 -17.39 10.75 -2.40
C LEU A 54 -17.53 10.01 -3.73
N SER A 55 -16.44 9.77 -4.44
CA SER A 55 -16.46 9.01 -5.69
C SER A 55 -16.96 7.57 -5.50
N ARG A 56 -16.65 6.94 -4.35
CA ARG A 56 -17.13 5.58 -4.03
C ARG A 56 -18.64 5.53 -3.80
N MET A 57 -19.18 6.56 -3.15
CA MET A 57 -20.62 6.71 -2.98
C MET A 57 -21.31 7.05 -4.31
N TYR A 58 -20.74 7.96 -5.11
CA TYR A 58 -21.27 8.33 -6.42
C TYR A 58 -21.34 7.13 -7.38
N LEU A 59 -20.33 6.28 -7.39
CA LEU A 59 -20.30 5.04 -8.18
C LEU A 59 -21.23 3.94 -7.63
N GLY A 60 -21.94 4.18 -6.52
CA GLY A 60 -22.86 3.21 -5.93
C GLY A 60 -22.21 1.92 -5.40
N VAL A 61 -20.89 1.93 -5.19
CA VAL A 61 -20.14 0.74 -4.71
C VAL A 61 -20.09 0.65 -3.18
N HIS A 62 -20.29 1.76 -2.48
CA HIS A 62 -20.30 1.85 -1.02
C HIS A 62 -21.41 2.75 -0.51
N THR A 63 -21.96 2.42 0.65
CA THR A 63 -22.92 3.26 1.37
C THR A 63 -22.22 4.37 2.15
N PRO A 64 -22.95 5.44 2.55
CA PRO A 64 -22.40 6.46 3.46
C PRO A 64 -21.87 5.88 4.77
N LEU A 65 -22.47 4.78 5.26
CA LEU A 65 -22.02 4.09 6.47
C LEU A 65 -20.66 3.40 6.26
N ASP A 66 -20.48 2.69 5.13
CA ASP A 66 -19.21 2.03 4.78
C ASP A 66 -18.07 3.05 4.74
N VAL A 67 -18.36 4.20 4.11
CA VAL A 67 -17.42 5.31 3.97
C VAL A 67 -17.15 5.99 5.31
N GLY A 68 -18.19 6.31 6.08
CA GLY A 68 -18.06 6.98 7.37
C GLY A 68 -17.24 6.19 8.37
N VAL A 69 -17.50 4.89 8.49
CA VAL A 69 -16.72 4.00 9.36
C VAL A 69 -15.26 3.90 8.89
N SER A 70 -15.01 3.81 7.58
CA SER A 70 -13.65 3.78 7.02
C SER A 70 -12.87 5.05 7.31
N VAL A 71 -13.51 6.22 7.19
CA VAL A 71 -12.92 7.52 7.56
C VAL A 71 -12.58 7.54 9.05
N ALA A 72 -13.51 7.13 9.92
CA ALA A 72 -13.30 7.10 11.37
C ALA A 72 -12.10 6.21 11.75
N ILE A 73 -12.03 4.99 11.19
CA ILE A 73 -10.90 4.07 11.42
C ILE A 73 -9.59 4.69 10.91
N ALA A 74 -9.58 5.26 9.71
CA ALA A 74 -8.37 5.86 9.14
C ALA A 74 -7.86 7.04 9.99
N LEU A 75 -8.76 7.92 10.45
CA LEU A 75 -8.40 9.02 11.35
C LEU A 75 -7.87 8.51 12.68
N LEU A 76 -8.53 7.52 13.30
CA LEU A 76 -8.06 6.90 14.53
C LEU A 76 -6.63 6.36 14.35
N LEU A 77 -6.39 5.62 13.27
CA LEU A 77 -5.06 5.08 12.98
C LEU A 77 -4.02 6.19 12.77
N ILE A 78 -4.35 7.28 12.06
CA ILE A 78 -3.44 8.43 11.89
C ILE A 78 -3.07 9.02 13.26
N PHE A 79 -4.05 9.23 14.15
CA PHE A 79 -3.78 9.84 15.46
C PHE A 79 -3.00 8.92 16.40
N VAL A 80 -3.26 7.62 16.36
CA VAL A 80 -2.58 6.62 17.20
C VAL A 80 -1.17 6.32 16.68
N LEU A 81 -1.01 6.17 15.36
CA LEU A 81 0.26 5.72 14.79
C LEU A 81 1.26 6.86 14.56
N ASP A 82 0.80 8.10 14.29
CA ASP A 82 1.71 9.22 14.04
C ASP A 82 2.74 9.46 15.17
N PRO A 83 2.37 9.50 16.48
CA PRO A 83 3.36 9.64 17.53
C PRO A 83 4.34 8.45 17.63
N ILE A 84 3.90 7.24 17.27
CA ILE A 84 4.75 6.05 17.25
C ILE A 84 5.77 6.16 16.11
N PHE A 85 5.32 6.56 14.92
CA PHE A 85 6.22 6.78 13.78
C PHE A 85 7.21 7.93 14.01
N ARG A 86 6.80 9.01 14.68
CA ARG A 86 7.74 10.09 15.07
C ARG A 86 8.87 9.60 15.99
N LYS A 87 8.56 8.69 16.91
CA LYS A 87 9.59 8.05 17.75
C LYS A 87 10.47 7.11 16.93
N ALA A 88 9.89 6.41 15.95
CA ALA A 88 10.61 5.48 15.09
C ALA A 88 11.58 6.19 14.12
N GLU A 89 11.32 7.45 13.71
CA GLU A 89 12.24 8.26 12.89
C GLU A 89 13.64 8.37 13.51
N ASN A 90 13.71 8.41 14.84
CA ASN A 90 14.96 8.54 15.60
C ASN A 90 15.42 7.22 16.24
N SER A 91 14.73 6.10 16.00
CA SER A 91 15.04 4.82 16.63
C SER A 91 14.78 3.64 15.69
N PRO A 92 15.85 3.11 15.06
CA PRO A 92 15.72 1.92 14.22
C PRO A 92 15.08 0.73 14.94
N LYS A 93 15.31 0.60 16.26
CA LYS A 93 14.70 -0.45 17.09
C LYS A 93 13.16 -0.36 17.07
N ILE A 94 12.61 0.85 17.24
CA ILE A 94 11.16 1.06 17.22
C ILE A 94 10.61 0.76 15.83
N MET A 95 11.30 1.17 14.76
CA MET A 95 10.89 0.86 13.39
C MET A 95 10.85 -0.64 13.14
N TYR A 96 11.86 -1.40 13.56
CA TYR A 96 11.84 -2.87 13.45
C TYR A 96 10.68 -3.50 14.23
N ILE A 97 10.34 -2.97 15.41
CA ILE A 97 9.18 -3.43 16.18
C ILE A 97 7.89 -3.19 15.40
N ILE A 98 7.71 -2.00 14.81
CA ILE A 98 6.54 -1.69 13.99
C ILE A 98 6.43 -2.67 12.81
N ILE A 99 7.51 -2.81 12.04
CA ILE A 99 7.52 -3.71 10.87
C ILE A 99 7.30 -5.16 11.32
N GLY A 100 7.88 -5.58 12.42
CA GLY A 100 7.70 -6.91 13.01
C GLY A 100 6.25 -7.18 13.41
N VAL A 101 5.59 -6.25 14.10
CA VAL A 101 4.17 -6.34 14.45
C VAL A 101 3.30 -6.42 13.21
N MET A 102 3.54 -5.56 12.21
CA MET A 102 2.78 -5.60 10.94
C MET A 102 2.98 -6.92 10.20
N THR A 103 4.21 -7.45 10.19
CA THR A 103 4.51 -8.76 9.60
C THR A 103 3.78 -9.88 10.32
N LEU A 104 3.79 -9.87 11.66
CA LEU A 104 3.06 -10.85 12.47
C LEU A 104 1.56 -10.81 12.21
N LEU A 105 0.96 -9.62 12.15
CA LEU A 105 -0.46 -9.46 11.81
C LEU A 105 -0.76 -9.94 10.38
N THR A 106 0.15 -9.72 9.44
CA THR A 106 0.01 -10.23 8.06
C THR A 106 0.05 -11.77 8.03
N ILE A 107 0.96 -12.37 8.78
CA ILE A 107 1.04 -13.84 8.91
C ILE A 107 -0.23 -14.39 9.57
N ALA A 108 -0.69 -13.78 10.67
CA ALA A 108 -1.92 -14.18 11.34
C ALA A 108 -3.14 -14.09 10.41
N TYR A 109 -3.26 -13.00 9.64
CA TYR A 109 -4.29 -12.84 8.63
C TYR A 109 -4.19 -13.94 7.55
N LEU A 110 -3.00 -14.20 7.03
CA LEU A 110 -2.79 -15.22 6.00
C LEU A 110 -3.14 -16.63 6.50
N LEU A 111 -2.71 -16.97 7.72
CA LEU A 111 -3.09 -18.24 8.36
C LEU A 111 -4.60 -18.35 8.53
N PHE A 112 -5.24 -17.26 8.97
CA PHE A 112 -6.70 -17.24 9.11
C PHE A 112 -7.41 -17.51 7.78
N VAL A 113 -7.09 -16.77 6.71
CA VAL A 113 -7.79 -16.93 5.41
C VAL A 113 -7.44 -18.24 4.68
N CYS A 114 -6.29 -18.86 4.99
CA CYS A 114 -5.89 -20.14 4.39
C CYS A 114 -6.45 -21.36 5.12
N PHE A 115 -6.49 -21.33 6.44
CA PHE A 115 -6.80 -22.50 7.26
C PHE A 115 -8.16 -22.46 7.96
N TYR A 116 -8.78 -21.28 8.09
CA TYR A 116 -10.10 -21.23 8.69
C TYR A 116 -11.16 -21.85 7.77
N SER A 117 -11.91 -22.81 8.32
CA SER A 117 -13.02 -23.46 7.63
C SER A 117 -14.30 -22.66 7.82
N PHE A 118 -14.72 -21.96 6.77
CA PHE A 118 -15.96 -21.20 6.80
C PHE A 118 -17.18 -22.16 6.76
N PRO A 119 -18.30 -21.82 7.44
CA PRO A 119 -19.52 -22.62 7.38
C PRO A 119 -20.04 -22.77 5.92
N LYS A 120 -20.54 -23.95 5.55
CA LYS A 120 -21.04 -24.23 4.19
C LYS A 120 -22.14 -23.27 3.74
N SER A 121 -22.91 -22.72 4.65
CA SER A 121 -23.96 -21.72 4.39
C SER A 121 -23.41 -20.39 3.82
N VAL A 122 -22.11 -20.13 3.92
CA VAL A 122 -21.45 -18.94 3.41
C VAL A 122 -20.90 -19.14 2.00
N TYR A 123 -20.87 -20.35 1.46
CA TYR A 123 -20.34 -20.68 0.14
C TYR A 123 -21.31 -20.28 -0.98
N SER A 124 -21.42 -18.98 -1.23
CA SER A 124 -21.93 -18.45 -2.51
C SER A 124 -20.75 -18.24 -3.48
N SER A 125 -21.02 -18.14 -4.78
CA SER A 125 -19.99 -17.79 -5.78
C SER A 125 -19.24 -16.50 -5.43
N GLU A 126 -19.97 -15.50 -4.90
CA GLU A 126 -19.40 -14.23 -4.44
C GLU A 126 -18.47 -14.43 -3.23
N SER A 127 -18.85 -15.26 -2.28
CA SER A 127 -18.05 -15.54 -1.08
C SER A 127 -16.76 -16.28 -1.42
N ILE A 128 -16.81 -17.22 -2.37
CA ILE A 128 -15.62 -17.94 -2.86
C ILE A 128 -14.68 -16.96 -3.57
N HIS A 129 -15.19 -16.06 -4.41
CA HIS A 129 -14.39 -15.03 -5.06
C HIS A 129 -13.73 -14.11 -4.04
N ASN A 130 -14.46 -13.66 -3.02
CA ASN A 130 -13.94 -12.81 -1.96
C ASN A 130 -12.85 -13.50 -1.14
N LEU A 131 -13.00 -14.79 -0.83
CA LEU A 131 -11.99 -15.58 -0.12
C LEU A 131 -10.72 -15.76 -0.96
N THR A 132 -10.88 -16.01 -2.25
CA THR A 132 -9.74 -16.08 -3.19
C THR A 132 -8.98 -14.75 -3.22
N SER A 133 -9.68 -13.65 -3.37
CA SER A 133 -9.09 -12.30 -3.32
C SER A 133 -8.42 -12.01 -1.97
N ALA A 134 -9.00 -12.46 -0.85
CA ALA A 134 -8.40 -12.31 0.46
C ALA A 134 -7.07 -13.07 0.59
N ARG A 135 -7.01 -14.32 0.10
CA ARG A 135 -5.77 -15.11 0.05
C ARG A 135 -4.71 -14.44 -0.82
N GLU A 136 -5.08 -14.02 -2.01
CA GLU A 136 -4.20 -13.28 -2.92
C GLU A 136 -3.62 -12.02 -2.28
N ASN A 137 -4.43 -11.24 -1.57
CA ASN A 137 -4.00 -10.06 -0.84
C ASN A 137 -3.07 -10.41 0.32
N GLY A 138 -3.32 -11.51 1.04
CA GLY A 138 -2.46 -12.00 2.11
C GLY A 138 -1.04 -12.33 1.62
N PHE A 139 -0.93 -13.06 0.50
CA PHE A 139 0.37 -13.36 -0.11
C PHE A 139 1.07 -12.10 -0.65
N THR A 140 0.32 -11.15 -1.20
CA THR A 140 0.84 -9.84 -1.63
C THR A 140 1.45 -9.09 -0.45
N LEU A 141 0.70 -8.95 0.65
CA LEU A 141 1.15 -8.26 1.86
C LEU A 141 2.38 -8.93 2.47
N LEU A 142 2.42 -10.27 2.52
CA LEU A 142 3.58 -11.01 3.03
C LEU A 142 4.84 -10.67 2.23
N GLY A 143 4.77 -10.69 0.90
CA GLY A 143 5.88 -10.30 0.04
C GLY A 143 6.33 -8.86 0.29
N CYS A 144 5.39 -7.92 0.41
CA CYS A 144 5.70 -6.53 0.73
C CYS A 144 6.38 -6.37 2.10
N MET A 145 5.89 -7.07 3.14
CA MET A 145 6.47 -6.96 4.49
C MET A 145 7.89 -7.50 4.55
N ILE A 146 8.16 -8.66 3.94
CA ILE A 146 9.52 -9.21 3.87
C ILE A 146 10.43 -8.26 3.07
N GLY A 147 9.96 -7.74 1.94
CA GLY A 147 10.68 -6.74 1.15
C GLY A 147 11.00 -5.49 1.94
N LEU A 148 10.06 -4.99 2.74
CA LEU A 148 10.24 -3.81 3.57
C LEU A 148 11.32 -4.01 4.65
N ILE A 149 11.36 -5.19 5.30
CA ILE A 149 12.42 -5.53 6.27
C ILE A 149 13.78 -5.47 5.59
N VAL A 150 13.91 -6.09 4.42
CA VAL A 150 15.18 -6.14 3.68
C VAL A 150 15.60 -4.74 3.24
N VAL A 151 14.70 -3.98 2.61
CA VAL A 151 14.99 -2.62 2.13
C VAL A 151 15.36 -1.68 3.28
N TYR A 152 14.62 -1.71 4.37
CA TYR A 152 14.93 -0.88 5.54
C TYR A 152 16.30 -1.23 6.14
N THR A 153 16.63 -2.53 6.21
CA THR A 153 17.94 -2.99 6.69
C THR A 153 19.07 -2.57 5.76
N LEU A 154 18.86 -2.68 4.44
CA LEU A 154 19.83 -2.24 3.43
C LEU A 154 20.06 -0.74 3.50
N ASP A 155 19.00 0.05 3.67
CA ASP A 155 19.15 1.51 3.80
C ASP A 155 19.92 1.91 5.04
N LEU A 156 19.61 1.33 6.19
CA LEU A 156 20.32 1.60 7.44
C LEU A 156 21.80 1.23 7.41
N LYS A 157 22.19 0.19 6.65
CA LYS A 157 23.57 -0.31 6.65
C LYS A 157 24.42 0.23 5.51
N TYR A 158 23.81 0.48 4.35
CA TYR A 158 24.59 0.67 3.12
C TYR A 158 24.20 1.89 2.30
N THR A 159 22.90 2.16 2.14
CA THR A 159 22.47 3.16 1.16
C THR A 159 22.37 4.56 1.74
N HIS A 160 21.78 4.72 2.92
CA HIS A 160 21.55 6.02 3.56
C HIS A 160 21.08 7.08 2.55
N PHE A 161 20.14 6.69 1.67
CA PHE A 161 19.77 7.53 0.53
C PHE A 161 19.16 8.86 0.99
N LYS A 162 19.55 9.93 0.27
CA LYS A 162 18.98 11.27 0.47
C LYS A 162 17.99 11.59 -0.62
N THR A 163 16.92 12.27 -0.23
CA THR A 163 15.85 12.64 -1.17
C THR A 163 16.04 14.02 -1.80
N ASP A 164 17.07 14.75 -1.38
CA ASP A 164 17.34 16.12 -1.84
C ASP A 164 17.52 16.16 -3.37
N ALA A 165 16.77 17.00 -4.03
CA ALA A 165 16.91 17.32 -5.45
C ALA A 165 16.05 18.54 -5.79
N VAL A 166 16.33 19.19 -6.93
CA VAL A 166 15.47 20.25 -7.47
C VAL A 166 14.09 19.70 -7.83
N TRP A 167 13.07 20.55 -7.84
CA TRP A 167 11.66 20.15 -7.96
C TRP A 167 11.38 19.25 -9.18
N TRP A 168 11.94 19.58 -10.36
CA TRP A 168 11.74 18.78 -11.57
C TRP A 168 12.45 17.41 -11.49
N ALA A 169 13.61 17.33 -10.82
CA ALA A 169 14.30 16.06 -10.59
C ALA A 169 13.55 15.18 -9.58
N GLN A 170 12.79 15.78 -8.63
CA GLN A 170 11.85 15.03 -7.80
C GLN A 170 10.73 14.42 -8.65
N GLY A 171 10.18 15.17 -9.61
CA GLY A 171 9.21 14.65 -10.58
C GLY A 171 9.75 13.45 -11.36
N LEU A 172 10.99 13.54 -11.86
CA LEU A 172 11.64 12.43 -12.55
C LEU A 172 11.86 11.20 -11.67
N LYS A 173 12.24 11.39 -10.38
CA LYS A 173 12.36 10.28 -9.43
C LYS A 173 11.02 9.56 -9.22
N ILE A 174 9.94 10.31 -9.05
CA ILE A 174 8.60 9.74 -8.86
C ILE A 174 8.16 8.99 -10.12
N LEU A 175 8.26 9.63 -11.28
CA LEU A 175 7.84 9.04 -12.56
C LEU A 175 8.66 7.79 -12.90
N GLY A 176 9.99 7.87 -12.78
CA GLY A 176 10.88 6.75 -13.06
C GLY A 176 10.66 5.58 -12.10
N GLY A 177 10.48 5.85 -10.80
CA GLY A 177 10.14 4.84 -9.81
C GLY A 177 8.80 4.16 -10.09
N LEU A 178 7.77 4.94 -10.45
CA LEU A 178 6.47 4.42 -10.82
C LEU A 178 6.55 3.53 -12.06
N ILE A 179 7.22 3.97 -13.11
CA ILE A 179 7.43 3.18 -14.34
C ILE A 179 8.14 1.86 -14.01
N LEU A 180 9.22 1.91 -13.22
CA LEU A 180 9.97 0.71 -12.84
C LEU A 180 9.13 -0.29 -12.05
N VAL A 181 8.35 0.17 -11.08
CA VAL A 181 7.50 -0.70 -10.25
C VAL A 181 6.37 -1.30 -11.07
N VAL A 182 5.74 -0.51 -11.97
CA VAL A 182 4.68 -1.02 -12.87
C VAL A 182 5.27 -2.00 -13.87
N ALA A 183 6.41 -1.68 -14.49
CA ALA A 183 7.09 -2.60 -15.40
C ALA A 183 7.48 -3.91 -14.68
N ALA A 184 8.04 -3.85 -13.48
CA ALA A 184 8.36 -5.04 -12.70
C ALA A 184 7.11 -5.88 -12.39
N LYS A 185 5.99 -5.23 -12.04
CA LYS A 185 4.72 -5.92 -11.79
C LYS A 185 4.26 -6.74 -13.00
N GLU A 186 4.28 -6.15 -14.19
CA GLU A 186 3.79 -6.79 -15.41
C GLU A 186 4.79 -7.81 -15.96
N LEU A 187 6.07 -7.45 -16.02
CA LEU A 187 7.11 -8.32 -16.59
C LEU A 187 7.40 -9.57 -15.74
N LEU A 188 7.31 -9.45 -14.41
CA LEU A 188 7.57 -10.58 -13.51
C LEU A 188 6.37 -11.51 -13.36
N LYS A 189 5.17 -11.13 -13.82
CA LYS A 189 3.96 -11.94 -13.63
C LYS A 189 4.08 -13.29 -14.31
N ALA A 190 4.22 -13.33 -15.62
CA ALA A 190 4.24 -14.57 -16.40
C ALA A 190 5.44 -15.50 -16.04
N PRO A 191 6.69 -15.00 -15.93
CA PRO A 191 7.81 -15.85 -15.53
C PRO A 191 7.65 -16.48 -14.15
N LEU A 192 7.20 -15.69 -13.15
CA LEU A 192 7.03 -16.23 -11.80
C LEU A 192 5.85 -17.19 -11.71
N ASP A 193 4.74 -16.90 -12.40
CA ASP A 193 3.60 -17.83 -12.44
C ASP A 193 4.00 -19.14 -13.12
N PHE A 194 4.86 -19.11 -14.14
CA PHE A 194 5.42 -20.31 -14.77
C PHE A 194 6.33 -21.08 -13.81
N VAL A 195 7.29 -20.43 -13.15
CA VAL A 195 8.24 -21.08 -12.22
C VAL A 195 7.54 -21.69 -11.02
N PHE A 196 6.53 -21.02 -10.48
CA PHE A 196 5.79 -21.47 -9.29
C PHE A 196 4.51 -22.27 -9.63
N GLY A 197 4.29 -22.62 -10.91
CA GLY A 197 3.13 -23.41 -11.34
C GLY A 197 1.78 -22.75 -11.01
N GLY A 198 1.69 -21.42 -11.05
CA GLY A 198 0.48 -20.67 -10.69
C GLY A 198 0.17 -20.60 -9.18
N ASN A 199 1.06 -21.06 -8.32
CA ASN A 199 0.90 -20.98 -6.88
C ASN A 199 0.93 -19.52 -6.40
N LEU A 200 0.14 -19.20 -5.36
CA LEU A 200 0.08 -17.85 -4.77
C LEU A 200 1.43 -17.35 -4.22
N ILE A 201 2.40 -18.21 -4.01
CA ILE A 201 3.77 -17.85 -3.64
C ILE A 201 4.41 -16.96 -4.73
N SER A 202 4.09 -17.17 -6.02
CA SER A 202 4.54 -16.30 -7.12
C SER A 202 4.21 -14.84 -6.87
N ARG A 203 3.04 -14.58 -6.29
CA ARG A 203 2.62 -13.23 -5.89
C ARG A 203 3.53 -12.65 -4.81
N SER A 204 3.81 -13.41 -3.74
CA SER A 204 4.70 -12.94 -2.66
C SER A 204 6.08 -12.60 -3.20
N VAL A 205 6.66 -13.44 -4.04
CA VAL A 205 7.98 -13.20 -4.66
C VAL A 205 7.94 -11.98 -5.58
N ARG A 206 6.90 -11.82 -6.37
CA ARG A 206 6.73 -10.67 -7.25
C ARG A 206 6.68 -9.36 -6.46
N TYR A 207 5.84 -9.27 -5.44
CA TYR A 207 5.70 -8.05 -4.64
C TYR A 207 6.91 -7.79 -3.75
N PHE A 208 7.57 -8.83 -3.25
CA PHE A 208 8.88 -8.71 -2.62
C PHE A 208 9.89 -8.05 -3.57
N THR A 209 10.00 -8.55 -4.80
CA THR A 209 10.92 -8.00 -5.82
C THR A 209 10.56 -6.56 -6.18
N MET A 210 9.27 -6.23 -6.29
CA MET A 210 8.81 -4.85 -6.53
C MET A 210 9.25 -3.91 -5.42
N VAL A 211 9.15 -4.32 -4.15
CA VAL A 211 9.60 -3.53 -3.00
C VAL A 211 11.12 -3.38 -3.02
N LEU A 212 11.88 -4.42 -3.37
CA LEU A 212 13.34 -4.32 -3.52
C LEU A 212 13.73 -3.34 -4.64
N ILE A 213 13.05 -3.38 -5.77
CA ILE A 213 13.30 -2.47 -6.89
C ILE A 213 12.95 -1.03 -6.50
N GLY A 214 11.72 -0.79 -6.04
CA GLY A 214 11.22 0.55 -5.78
C GLY A 214 11.79 1.21 -4.52
N GLY A 215 11.99 0.44 -3.46
CA GLY A 215 12.45 0.92 -2.17
C GLY A 215 13.95 0.74 -1.91
N GLY A 216 14.61 -0.17 -2.64
CA GLY A 216 16.04 -0.45 -2.49
C GLY A 216 16.86 0.06 -3.68
N LEU A 217 16.74 -0.60 -4.84
CA LEU A 217 17.60 -0.33 -6.00
C LEU A 217 17.35 1.08 -6.59
N TRP A 218 16.10 1.50 -6.73
CA TRP A 218 15.78 2.80 -7.28
C TRP A 218 16.30 3.97 -6.42
N PRO A 219 16.13 3.98 -5.09
CA PRO A 219 16.71 5.02 -4.25
C PRO A 219 18.26 5.12 -4.30
N MET A 220 18.97 4.04 -4.61
CA MET A 220 20.42 4.11 -4.82
C MET A 220 20.82 5.06 -5.97
N THR A 221 19.93 5.29 -6.92
CA THR A 221 20.15 6.23 -8.03
C THR A 221 19.95 7.69 -7.63
N PHE A 222 19.33 7.98 -6.48
CA PHE A 222 18.96 9.34 -6.06
C PHE A 222 20.17 10.28 -5.93
N LYS A 223 21.35 9.73 -5.63
CA LYS A 223 22.63 10.46 -5.63
C LYS A 223 22.96 11.14 -6.97
N TYR A 224 22.46 10.59 -8.07
CA TYR A 224 22.65 11.21 -9.40
C TYR A 224 21.68 12.36 -9.62
N PHE A 225 20.43 12.19 -9.17
CA PHE A 225 19.40 13.23 -9.26
C PHE A 225 19.70 14.45 -8.38
N SER A 226 20.37 14.25 -7.24
CA SER A 226 20.77 15.36 -6.36
C SER A 226 21.86 16.26 -6.95
N LYS A 227 22.55 15.79 -8.00
CA LYS A 227 23.55 16.59 -8.74
C LYS A 227 22.93 17.40 -9.87
N LEU A 228 21.74 17.04 -10.32
CA LEU A 228 21.03 17.75 -11.38
C LEU A 228 20.62 19.14 -10.89
N GLY A 229 20.91 20.19 -11.68
CA GLY A 229 20.55 21.57 -11.33
C GLY A 229 21.50 22.27 -10.36
N LYS A 230 22.57 21.63 -9.87
CA LYS A 230 23.61 22.30 -9.06
C LYS A 230 24.68 23.05 -9.87
N ASN A 231 24.70 22.86 -11.19
CA ASN A 231 25.71 23.47 -12.06
C ASN A 231 25.32 24.89 -12.57
N ASN A 232 24.26 25.49 -12.04
CA ASN A 232 23.76 26.82 -12.44
C ASN A 232 23.65 27.79 -11.26
N ALA A 233 24.43 27.60 -10.22
CA ALA A 233 24.54 28.54 -9.10
C ALA A 233 26.00 28.92 -8.82
#